data_da9430bd309d53a6bf7dd28e3a4e9a12
#
_entry.id   da9430bd309d53a6bf7dd28e3a4e9a12
#
_cell.length_a   1.000
_cell.length_b   1.000
_cell.length_c   1.000
_cell.angle_alpha   90.00
_cell.angle_beta   90.00
_cell.angle_gamma   90.00
#
_symmetry.space_group_name_H-M   'P 1'
#
loop_
_entity.id
_entity.type
_entity.pdbx_description
1 polymer ?
#
loop_
_entity_poly.entity_id
_entity_poly.type
_entity_poly.pdbx_seq_one_letter_code
_entity_poly.pdbx_strand_id
1 'polypeptide(L)'
;ELNRYYYGAEEPPYEFIEKLCKVLGINEKWMKFGKDTPYRNELKTYYHAEEMLEEISSEKEILFFTIKELYRRELGVIVKKDTYIFQCYPRAFTFHADVGCGGAAELFSLYNFLKRLNQKRKMPSGVYCVSEDEFYKLLNGEIYPGLIHKPHRDYFTYMLDDFIDLYADDKEKDNYIRLYGKTFVDSQSLIKGRLVGN
;
A
#
# COMPACT_ATOMS: atom_id res chain seq x y z
N GLU A 1 9.02 35.01 -0.61
CA GLU A 1 8.81 34.66 0.81
C GLU A 1 9.42 33.30 1.15
N LEU A 2 9.10 32.20 0.43
CA LEU A 2 9.61 30.84 0.72
C LEU A 2 11.12 30.77 0.92
N ASN A 3 11.91 31.46 0.07
CA ASN A 3 13.37 31.46 0.16
C ASN A 3 13.89 32.06 1.48
N ARG A 4 13.19 33.05 2.07
CA ARG A 4 13.61 33.65 3.34
C ARG A 4 13.48 32.67 4.49
N TYR A 5 12.42 31.87 4.49
CA TYR A 5 12.21 30.81 5.47
C TYR A 5 13.16 29.63 5.25
N TYR A 6 13.34 29.22 3.98
CA TYR A 6 14.21 28.10 3.63
C TYR A 6 15.67 28.32 4.01
N TYR A 7 16.18 29.55 3.85
CA TYR A 7 17.54 29.93 4.23
C TYR A 7 17.67 30.40 5.68
N GLY A 8 16.62 30.33 6.47
CA GLY A 8 16.65 30.72 7.88
C GLY A 8 16.80 32.23 8.13
N ALA A 9 16.51 33.06 7.12
CA ALA A 9 16.56 34.51 7.26
C ALA A 9 15.41 35.07 8.13
N GLU A 10 14.31 34.35 8.18
CA GLU A 10 13.12 34.65 9.01
C GLU A 10 12.48 33.36 9.48
N GLU A 11 11.86 33.38 10.67
CA GLU A 11 11.03 32.26 11.15
C GLU A 11 9.66 32.30 10.44
N PRO A 12 9.19 31.16 9.88
CA PRO A 12 7.89 31.11 9.24
C PRO A 12 6.77 31.27 10.27
N PRO A 13 5.76 32.13 10.01
CA PRO A 13 4.60 32.24 10.88
C PRO A 13 3.78 30.93 10.86
N TYR A 14 3.06 30.65 11.94
CA TYR A 14 2.26 29.41 12.06
C TYR A 14 1.26 29.22 10.92
N GLU A 15 0.62 30.28 10.44
CA GLU A 15 -0.30 30.22 9.30
C GLU A 15 0.39 29.74 8.01
N PHE A 16 1.64 30.12 7.81
CA PHE A 16 2.44 29.62 6.67
C PHE A 16 2.73 28.13 6.83
N ILE A 17 3.13 27.68 8.03
CA ILE A 17 3.40 26.28 8.35
C ILE A 17 2.12 25.44 8.13
N GLU A 18 0.96 25.89 8.57
CA GLU A 18 -0.31 25.20 8.36
C GLU A 18 -0.66 25.04 6.88
N LYS A 19 -0.50 26.10 6.08
CA LYS A 19 -0.71 26.03 4.62
C LYS A 19 0.27 25.08 3.96
N LEU A 20 1.55 25.10 4.35
CA LEU A 20 2.57 24.22 3.83
C LEU A 20 2.26 22.74 4.16
N CYS A 21 1.91 22.47 5.41
CA CYS A 21 1.52 21.13 5.85
C CYS A 21 0.32 20.60 5.06
N LYS A 22 -0.69 21.43 4.84
CA LYS A 22 -1.89 21.08 4.06
C LYS A 22 -1.56 20.76 2.59
N VAL A 23 -0.69 21.55 1.96
CA VAL A 23 -0.29 21.37 0.54
C VAL A 23 0.56 20.12 0.34
N LEU A 24 1.44 19.81 1.29
CA LEU A 24 2.39 18.71 1.22
C LEU A 24 1.94 17.44 1.94
N GLY A 25 0.79 17.44 2.61
CA GLY A 25 0.31 16.32 3.40
C GLY A 25 1.18 16.01 4.62
N ILE A 26 1.84 17.02 5.19
CA ILE A 26 2.72 16.88 6.35
C ILE A 26 1.90 17.04 7.63
N ASN A 27 2.24 16.25 8.66
CA ASN A 27 1.64 16.36 9.98
C ASN A 27 2.03 17.69 10.65
N GLU A 28 1.03 18.52 10.91
CA GLU A 28 1.22 19.84 11.51
C GLU A 28 1.83 19.79 12.92
N LYS A 29 1.46 18.78 13.74
CA LYS A 29 2.04 18.60 15.08
C LYS A 29 3.52 18.26 15.01
N TRP A 30 3.90 17.46 14.00
CA TRP A 30 5.31 17.18 13.77
C TRP A 30 6.07 18.43 13.33
N MET A 31 5.54 19.17 12.37
CA MET A 31 6.22 20.35 11.84
C MET A 31 6.36 21.47 12.89
N LYS A 32 5.35 21.68 13.74
CA LYS A 32 5.35 22.74 14.76
C LYS A 32 6.07 22.34 16.04
N PHE A 33 6.01 21.08 16.44
CA PHE A 33 6.39 20.67 17.80
C PHE A 33 7.31 19.45 17.84
N GLY A 34 7.68 18.88 16.70
CA GLY A 34 8.46 17.63 16.61
C GLY A 34 7.74 16.42 17.23
N LYS A 35 6.40 16.46 17.32
CA LYS A 35 5.59 15.39 17.91
C LYS A 35 4.98 14.52 16.82
N ASP A 36 4.84 13.22 17.11
CA ASP A 36 4.38 12.21 16.16
C ASP A 36 5.36 12.03 14.97
N THR A 37 4.87 11.54 13.83
CA THR A 37 5.65 11.31 12.62
C THR A 37 5.28 12.31 11.52
N PRO A 38 6.20 12.63 10.58
CA PRO A 38 5.97 13.67 9.57
C PRO A 38 4.77 13.40 8.65
N TYR A 39 4.49 12.13 8.36
CA TYR A 39 3.39 11.73 7.46
C TYR A 39 2.39 10.83 8.17
N ARG A 40 2.10 11.14 9.43
CA ARG A 40 1.11 10.40 10.20
C ARG A 40 -0.18 10.26 9.42
N ASN A 41 -0.60 9.03 9.31
CA ASN A 41 -1.78 8.70 8.57
C ASN A 41 -3.04 8.92 9.43
N GLU A 42 -3.99 9.67 8.91
CA GLU A 42 -5.32 9.84 9.51
C GLU A 42 -6.31 8.78 9.01
N LEU A 43 -5.87 7.92 8.08
CA LEU A 43 -6.70 6.84 7.57
C LEU A 43 -6.97 5.81 8.66
N LYS A 44 -8.16 5.25 8.64
CA LYS A 44 -8.55 4.21 9.58
C LYS A 44 -7.70 2.96 9.38
N THR A 45 -7.43 2.25 10.46
CA THR A 45 -6.85 0.91 10.38
C THR A 45 -7.96 -0.08 10.08
N TYR A 46 -7.82 -0.83 8.99
CA TYR A 46 -8.74 -1.90 8.64
C TYR A 46 -8.09 -3.26 8.88
N TYR A 47 -8.89 -4.21 9.34
CA TYR A 47 -8.47 -5.61 9.47
C TYR A 47 -8.84 -6.44 8.25
N HIS A 48 -9.83 -5.99 7.49
CA HIS A 48 -10.26 -6.59 6.23
C HIS A 48 -10.16 -5.56 5.10
N ALA A 49 -9.52 -5.95 4.00
CA ALA A 49 -9.28 -5.05 2.87
C ALA A 49 -10.57 -4.54 2.22
N GLU A 50 -11.64 -5.33 2.28
CA GLU A 50 -12.94 -4.95 1.71
C GLU A 50 -13.55 -3.73 2.37
N GLU A 51 -13.29 -3.52 3.68
CA GLU A 51 -13.80 -2.37 4.42
C GLU A 51 -13.21 -1.04 3.92
N MET A 52 -12.04 -1.08 3.30
CA MET A 52 -11.39 0.10 2.70
C MET A 52 -12.06 0.55 1.41
N LEU A 53 -12.83 -0.31 0.74
CA LEU A 53 -13.27 -0.10 -0.63
C LEU A 53 -14.12 1.16 -0.81
N GLU A 54 -14.93 1.50 0.18
CA GLU A 54 -15.78 2.70 0.13
C GLU A 54 -14.93 3.97 0.31
N GLU A 55 -13.97 3.94 1.25
CA GLU A 55 -13.09 5.08 1.51
C GLU A 55 -12.21 5.40 0.31
N ILE A 56 -11.57 4.38 -0.30
CA ILE A 56 -10.65 4.60 -1.41
C ILE A 56 -11.35 4.66 -2.78
N SER A 57 -12.64 4.35 -2.86
CA SER A 57 -13.38 4.37 -4.13
C SER A 57 -13.43 5.75 -4.79
N SER A 58 -13.34 6.82 -4.00
CA SER A 58 -13.28 8.21 -4.45
C SER A 58 -11.86 8.69 -4.76
N GLU A 59 -10.82 7.97 -4.35
CA GLU A 59 -9.44 8.40 -4.52
C GLU A 59 -9.01 8.36 -5.99
N LYS A 60 -8.08 9.25 -6.36
CA LYS A 60 -7.61 9.38 -7.74
C LYS A 60 -6.76 8.19 -8.17
N GLU A 61 -5.88 7.72 -7.30
CA GLU A 61 -4.94 6.64 -7.59
C GLU A 61 -4.69 5.81 -6.33
N ILE A 62 -4.63 4.49 -6.51
CA ILE A 62 -4.30 3.52 -5.47
C ILE A 62 -3.00 2.86 -5.87
N LEU A 63 -2.05 2.78 -4.95
CA LEU A 63 -0.74 2.18 -5.15
C LEU A 63 -0.55 1.06 -4.13
N PHE A 64 0.05 -0.03 -4.55
CA PHE A 64 0.43 -1.12 -3.68
C PHE A 64 1.95 -1.24 -3.60
N PHE A 65 2.43 -1.65 -2.43
CA PHE A 65 3.84 -1.91 -2.21
C PHE A 65 4.05 -3.14 -1.33
N THR A 66 5.17 -3.81 -1.53
CA THR A 66 5.56 -5.02 -0.79
C THR A 66 7.06 -5.00 -0.52
N ILE A 67 7.49 -5.84 0.41
CA ILE A 67 8.90 -6.07 0.68
C ILE A 67 9.49 -6.89 -0.47
N LYS A 68 10.67 -6.51 -0.96
CA LYS A 68 11.34 -7.17 -2.09
C LYS A 68 11.67 -8.63 -1.78
N GLU A 69 12.01 -8.94 -0.55
CA GLU A 69 12.34 -10.29 -0.09
C GLU A 69 11.07 -11.15 -0.04
N LEU A 70 11.04 -12.18 -0.86
CA LEU A 70 9.85 -12.99 -1.15
C LEU A 70 9.28 -13.81 0.01
N TYR A 71 9.97 -13.91 1.15
CA TYR A 71 9.53 -14.70 2.30
C TYR A 71 8.58 -13.95 3.25
N ARG A 72 8.57 -12.61 3.23
CA ARG A 72 7.64 -11.78 3.98
C ARG A 72 6.67 -11.11 3.03
N ARG A 73 5.45 -11.63 3.00
CA ARG A 73 4.45 -11.17 2.03
C ARG A 73 3.38 -10.35 2.73
N GLU A 74 3.74 -9.13 2.92
CA GLU A 74 2.84 -8.09 3.37
C GLU A 74 2.60 -7.12 2.21
N LEU A 75 1.36 -6.70 2.04
CA LEU A 75 0.92 -5.78 1.01
C LEU A 75 0.45 -4.48 1.66
N GLY A 76 1.23 -3.43 1.49
CA GLY A 76 0.88 -2.09 1.93
C GLY A 76 0.08 -1.35 0.86
N VAL A 77 -0.73 -0.39 1.28
CA VAL A 77 -1.60 0.42 0.41
C VAL A 77 -1.33 1.90 0.63
N ILE A 78 -1.12 2.62 -0.47
CA ILE A 78 -1.02 4.08 -0.51
C ILE A 78 -2.15 4.61 -1.39
N VAL A 79 -2.81 5.68 -0.95
CA VAL A 79 -3.77 6.43 -1.75
C VAL A 79 -3.19 7.80 -2.08
N LYS A 80 -3.27 8.18 -3.35
CA LYS A 80 -2.88 9.50 -3.83
C LYS A 80 -4.10 10.38 -3.92
N LYS A 81 -4.21 11.33 -3.02
CA LYS A 81 -5.34 12.27 -2.92
C LYS A 81 -5.17 13.48 -3.83
N ASP A 82 -3.93 13.94 -3.98
CA ASP A 82 -3.59 15.06 -4.86
C ASP A 82 -2.16 14.92 -5.41
N THR A 83 -1.68 15.91 -6.15
CA THR A 83 -0.36 15.89 -6.80
C THR A 83 0.77 15.59 -5.81
N TYR A 84 0.68 16.13 -4.60
CA TYR A 84 1.70 15.98 -3.55
C TYR A 84 1.17 15.33 -2.28
N ILE A 85 -0.11 14.92 -2.24
CA ILE A 85 -0.73 14.33 -1.06
C ILE A 85 -0.88 12.83 -1.27
N PHE A 86 -0.04 12.08 -0.58
CA PHE A 86 -0.07 10.63 -0.52
C PHE A 86 -0.28 10.20 0.93
N GLN A 87 -1.17 9.26 1.14
CA GLN A 87 -1.43 8.69 2.47
C GLN A 87 -1.23 7.18 2.42
N CYS A 88 -0.44 6.65 3.35
CA CYS A 88 -0.22 5.22 3.50
C CYS A 88 -1.16 4.68 4.57
N TYR A 89 -1.86 3.58 4.31
CA TYR A 89 -2.59 2.88 5.38
C TYR A 89 -1.61 2.34 6.42
N PRO A 90 -1.89 2.50 7.73
CA PRO A 90 -0.95 2.15 8.79
C PRO A 90 -0.82 0.64 9.03
N ARG A 91 -1.56 -0.18 8.27
CA ARG A 91 -1.54 -1.62 8.32
C ARG A 91 -1.41 -2.20 6.92
N ALA A 92 -0.46 -3.13 6.77
CA ALA A 92 -0.36 -3.98 5.60
C ALA A 92 -1.32 -5.19 5.70
N PHE A 93 -1.70 -5.74 4.57
CA PHE A 93 -2.48 -6.97 4.48
C PHE A 93 -1.56 -8.16 4.30
N THR A 94 -1.93 -9.27 4.92
CA THR A 94 -1.28 -10.56 4.70
C THR A 94 -1.56 -11.06 3.30
N PHE A 95 -0.49 -11.48 2.61
CA PHE A 95 -0.51 -11.90 1.21
C PHE A 95 0.15 -13.28 1.02
N HIS A 96 0.04 -14.18 2.01
CA HIS A 96 0.63 -15.53 1.94
C HIS A 96 -0.24 -16.58 2.62
N ALA A 97 -0.02 -17.85 2.26
CA ALA A 97 -0.83 -18.98 2.74
C ALA A 97 -0.43 -19.51 4.12
N ASP A 98 0.80 -19.22 4.59
CA ASP A 98 1.31 -19.70 5.88
C ASP A 98 0.71 -18.90 7.05
N VAL A 99 -0.62 -18.98 7.19
CA VAL A 99 -1.40 -18.19 8.14
C VAL A 99 -2.44 -19.07 8.83
N GLY A 100 -2.74 -18.73 10.09
CA GLY A 100 -3.87 -19.33 10.80
C GLY A 100 -5.23 -18.89 10.24
N CYS A 101 -6.32 -19.33 10.87
CA CYS A 101 -7.68 -19.05 10.43
C CYS A 101 -7.98 -17.56 10.21
N GLY A 102 -7.44 -16.67 11.06
CA GLY A 102 -7.58 -15.22 10.92
C GLY A 102 -6.91 -14.69 9.65
N GLY A 103 -5.68 -15.11 9.38
CA GLY A 103 -4.95 -14.71 8.18
C GLY A 103 -5.56 -15.27 6.90
N ALA A 104 -6.15 -16.46 6.93
CA ALA A 104 -6.89 -17.00 5.78
C ALA A 104 -8.14 -16.15 5.47
N ALA A 105 -8.81 -15.60 6.49
CA ALA A 105 -9.93 -14.69 6.29
C ALA A 105 -9.46 -13.35 5.70
N GLU A 106 -8.34 -12.81 6.17
CA GLU A 106 -7.73 -11.58 5.65
C GLU A 106 -7.29 -11.76 4.19
N LEU A 107 -6.66 -12.88 3.86
CA LEU A 107 -6.26 -13.23 2.49
C LEU A 107 -7.46 -13.29 1.54
N PHE A 108 -8.56 -13.90 1.98
CA PHE A 108 -9.79 -13.98 1.21
C PHE A 108 -10.46 -12.60 1.04
N SER A 109 -10.43 -11.78 2.07
CA SER A 109 -10.89 -10.39 2.02
C SER A 109 -10.06 -9.57 1.03
N LEU A 110 -8.74 -9.72 1.03
CA LEU A 110 -7.85 -9.07 0.05
C LEU A 110 -8.21 -9.49 -1.39
N TYR A 111 -8.43 -10.79 -1.63
CA TYR A 111 -8.85 -11.29 -2.94
C TYR A 111 -10.16 -10.63 -3.41
N ASN A 112 -11.19 -10.58 -2.56
CA ASN A 112 -12.45 -9.94 -2.88
C ASN A 112 -12.29 -8.45 -3.15
N PHE A 113 -11.48 -7.77 -2.37
CA PHE A 113 -11.15 -6.35 -2.56
C PHE A 113 -10.50 -6.10 -3.93
N LEU A 114 -9.49 -6.89 -4.29
CA LEU A 114 -8.82 -6.77 -5.59
C LEU A 114 -9.77 -7.09 -6.75
N LYS A 115 -10.62 -8.11 -6.62
CA LYS A 115 -11.67 -8.39 -7.62
C LYS A 115 -12.62 -7.20 -7.83
N ARG A 116 -13.04 -6.56 -6.75
CA ARG A 116 -13.91 -5.37 -6.85
C ARG A 116 -13.19 -4.18 -7.47
N LEU A 117 -11.89 -3.97 -7.18
CA LEU A 117 -11.08 -2.96 -7.85
C LEU A 117 -10.99 -3.23 -9.36
N ASN A 118 -10.76 -4.48 -9.74
CA ASN A 118 -10.72 -4.89 -11.14
C ASN A 118 -12.06 -4.64 -11.85
N GLN A 119 -13.18 -5.04 -11.25
CA GLN A 119 -14.52 -4.77 -11.78
C GLN A 119 -14.80 -3.26 -11.97
N LYS A 120 -14.28 -2.43 -11.08
CA LYS A 120 -14.38 -0.96 -11.16
C LYS A 120 -13.35 -0.33 -12.10
N ARG A 121 -12.48 -1.12 -12.75
CA ARG A 121 -11.33 -0.65 -13.56
C ARG A 121 -10.40 0.29 -12.80
N LYS A 122 -10.20 0.03 -11.52
CA LYS A 122 -9.31 0.76 -10.62
C LYS A 122 -8.12 -0.07 -10.14
N MET A 123 -7.91 -1.25 -10.73
CA MET A 123 -6.75 -2.09 -10.42
C MET A 123 -5.47 -1.33 -10.80
N PRO A 124 -4.51 -1.18 -9.89
CA PRO A 124 -3.20 -0.66 -10.24
C PRO A 124 -2.47 -1.62 -11.17
N SER A 125 -1.58 -1.09 -11.99
CA SER A 125 -0.80 -1.89 -12.97
C SER A 125 0.20 -2.84 -12.32
N GLY A 126 0.40 -2.79 -11.01
CA GLY A 126 1.26 -3.71 -10.26
C GLY A 126 1.64 -3.22 -8.87
N VAL A 127 2.72 -3.77 -8.33
CA VAL A 127 3.15 -3.60 -6.94
C VAL A 127 4.60 -3.10 -6.90
N TYR A 128 4.83 -2.02 -6.18
CA TYR A 128 6.18 -1.48 -5.94
C TYR A 128 6.94 -2.34 -4.92
N CYS A 129 8.21 -2.59 -5.20
CA CYS A 129 9.08 -3.31 -4.28
C CYS A 129 9.92 -2.33 -3.47
N VAL A 130 9.89 -2.46 -2.16
CA VAL A 130 10.66 -1.63 -1.23
C VAL A 130 11.52 -2.51 -0.33
N SER A 131 12.54 -1.94 0.31
CA SER A 131 13.26 -2.64 1.38
C SER A 131 12.36 -2.80 2.62
N GLU A 132 12.69 -3.74 3.50
CA GLU A 132 11.96 -3.95 4.75
C GLU A 132 11.94 -2.66 5.61
N ASP A 133 13.06 -1.95 5.69
CA ASP A 133 13.15 -0.68 6.42
C ASP A 133 12.23 0.41 5.83
N GLU A 134 12.23 0.58 4.48
CA GLU A 134 11.30 1.51 3.83
C GLU A 134 9.84 1.10 4.05
N PHE A 135 9.53 -0.20 4.03
CA PHE A 135 8.19 -0.71 4.20
C PHE A 135 7.58 -0.27 5.55
N TYR A 136 8.30 -0.53 6.63
CA TYR A 136 7.81 -0.15 7.96
C TYR A 136 7.83 1.36 8.19
N LYS A 137 8.79 2.09 7.65
CA LYS A 137 8.81 3.56 7.69
C LYS A 137 7.62 4.18 6.96
N LEU A 138 7.17 3.58 5.84
CA LEU A 138 5.95 4.00 5.14
C LEU A 138 4.71 3.77 6.00
N LEU A 139 4.55 2.58 6.57
CA LEU A 139 3.40 2.26 7.44
C LEU A 139 3.33 3.16 8.67
N ASN A 140 4.49 3.47 9.26
CA ASN A 140 4.60 4.33 10.44
C ASN A 140 4.47 5.83 10.12
N GLY A 141 4.47 6.21 8.84
CA GLY A 141 4.44 7.61 8.43
C GLY A 141 5.73 8.38 8.69
N GLU A 142 6.87 7.68 8.75
CA GLU A 142 8.20 8.26 9.00
C GLU A 142 8.82 8.86 7.73
N ILE A 143 8.45 8.33 6.56
CA ILE A 143 8.93 8.82 5.26
C ILE A 143 7.76 9.20 4.35
N TYR A 144 8.02 10.10 3.40
CA TYR A 144 7.02 10.58 2.46
C TYR A 144 6.52 9.46 1.54
N PRO A 145 5.20 9.13 1.55
CA PRO A 145 4.69 7.99 0.76
C PRO A 145 4.83 8.19 -0.75
N GLY A 146 4.92 9.43 -1.24
CA GLY A 146 5.17 9.73 -2.66
C GLY A 146 6.55 9.28 -3.17
N LEU A 147 7.50 8.96 -2.27
CA LEU A 147 8.79 8.36 -2.64
C LEU A 147 8.64 6.98 -3.28
N ILE A 148 7.44 6.39 -3.25
CA ILE A 148 7.16 5.13 -3.95
C ILE A 148 7.43 5.23 -5.45
N HIS A 149 7.27 6.42 -6.04
CA HIS A 149 7.52 6.69 -7.46
C HIS A 149 8.99 6.98 -7.81
N LYS A 150 9.95 6.66 -6.92
CA LYS A 150 11.37 6.83 -7.25
C LYS A 150 11.73 6.13 -8.56
N PRO A 151 12.53 6.78 -9.44
CA PRO A 151 13.04 6.15 -10.65
C PRO A 151 13.80 4.85 -10.35
N HIS A 152 13.71 3.87 -11.25
CA HIS A 152 14.39 2.58 -11.15
C HIS A 152 14.00 1.71 -9.95
N ARG A 153 12.86 1.98 -9.33
CA ARG A 153 12.31 1.07 -8.31
C ARG A 153 11.85 -0.23 -8.97
N ASP A 154 12.18 -1.36 -8.37
CA ASP A 154 11.65 -2.66 -8.79
C ASP A 154 10.12 -2.65 -8.69
N TYR A 155 9.47 -3.30 -9.64
CA TYR A 155 8.04 -3.25 -9.81
C TYR A 155 7.51 -4.57 -10.38
N PHE A 156 6.60 -5.20 -9.67
CA PHE A 156 5.93 -6.41 -10.14
C PHE A 156 4.71 -6.02 -10.98
N THR A 157 4.90 -5.93 -12.29
CA THR A 157 3.79 -5.74 -13.23
C THR A 157 2.89 -6.96 -13.19
N TYR A 158 1.58 -6.75 -13.24
CA TYR A 158 0.54 -7.80 -13.25
C TYR A 158 0.42 -8.68 -12.00
N MET A 159 1.24 -8.49 -10.96
CA MET A 159 1.20 -9.35 -9.76
C MET A 159 -0.20 -9.46 -9.15
N LEU A 160 -0.98 -8.36 -9.15
CA LEU A 160 -2.33 -8.35 -8.58
C LEU A 160 -3.36 -9.01 -9.50
N ASP A 161 -3.20 -8.85 -10.83
CA ASP A 161 -4.03 -9.53 -11.82
C ASP A 161 -3.77 -11.03 -11.77
N ASP A 162 -2.50 -11.43 -11.75
CA ASP A 162 -2.09 -12.83 -11.59
C ASP A 162 -2.64 -13.42 -10.28
N PHE A 163 -2.64 -12.64 -9.18
CA PHE A 163 -3.14 -13.12 -7.89
C PHE A 163 -4.64 -13.45 -7.90
N ILE A 164 -5.44 -12.68 -8.60
CA ILE A 164 -6.89 -12.93 -8.68
C ILE A 164 -7.26 -13.98 -9.74
N ASP A 165 -6.32 -14.42 -10.57
CA ASP A 165 -6.50 -15.53 -11.50
C ASP A 165 -6.32 -16.89 -10.80
N LEU A 166 -7.40 -17.42 -10.27
CA LEU A 166 -7.41 -18.71 -9.57
C LEU A 166 -7.47 -19.94 -10.51
N TYR A 167 -7.56 -19.72 -11.82
CA TYR A 167 -7.76 -20.77 -12.80
C TYR A 167 -6.59 -20.91 -13.78
N ALA A 168 -5.46 -20.27 -13.47
CA ALA A 168 -4.21 -20.41 -14.19
C ALA A 168 -3.86 -21.91 -14.42
N ASP A 169 -3.38 -22.23 -15.59
CA ASP A 169 -2.90 -23.57 -15.91
C ASP A 169 -1.56 -23.89 -15.21
N ASP A 170 -1.07 -25.12 -15.35
CA ASP A 170 0.15 -25.54 -14.64
C ASP A 170 1.39 -24.78 -15.11
N LYS A 171 1.46 -24.41 -16.40
CA LYS A 171 2.56 -23.61 -16.96
C LYS A 171 2.55 -22.18 -16.41
N GLU A 172 1.38 -21.59 -16.26
CA GLU A 172 1.22 -20.25 -15.65
C GLU A 172 1.57 -20.30 -14.18
N LYS A 173 1.14 -21.34 -13.44
CA LYS A 173 1.52 -21.54 -12.03
C LYS A 173 3.03 -21.70 -11.84
N ASP A 174 3.71 -22.43 -12.71
CA ASP A 174 5.17 -22.54 -12.69
C ASP A 174 5.83 -21.17 -12.89
N ASN A 175 5.27 -20.35 -13.77
CA ASN A 175 5.72 -18.98 -13.97
C ASN A 175 5.47 -18.11 -12.73
N TYR A 176 4.31 -18.22 -12.09
CA TYR A 176 4.01 -17.51 -10.85
C TYR A 176 4.94 -17.94 -9.70
N ILE A 177 5.26 -19.23 -9.58
CA ILE A 177 6.25 -19.72 -8.61
C ILE A 177 7.61 -19.07 -8.84
N ARG A 178 8.03 -18.96 -10.09
CA ARG A 178 9.32 -18.34 -10.46
C ARG A 178 9.34 -16.85 -10.17
N LEU A 179 8.25 -16.12 -10.44
CA LEU A 179 8.17 -14.66 -10.29
C LEU A 179 7.86 -14.25 -8.84
N TYR A 180 6.94 -14.94 -8.20
CA TYR A 180 6.35 -14.54 -6.91
C TYR A 180 6.59 -15.58 -5.79
N GLY A 181 7.18 -16.74 -6.13
CA GLY A 181 7.45 -17.84 -5.21
C GLY A 181 6.25 -18.75 -4.92
N LYS A 182 6.53 -19.90 -4.31
CA LYS A 182 5.53 -20.96 -4.06
C LYS A 182 4.35 -20.48 -3.21
N THR A 183 4.59 -19.72 -2.17
CA THR A 183 3.54 -19.22 -1.25
C THR A 183 2.45 -18.40 -1.96
N PHE A 184 2.75 -17.80 -3.13
CA PHE A 184 1.77 -17.11 -3.96
C PHE A 184 0.72 -18.09 -4.52
N VAL A 185 1.17 -19.19 -5.12
CA VAL A 185 0.28 -20.22 -5.67
C VAL A 185 -0.45 -20.99 -4.56
N ASP A 186 0.21 -21.21 -3.43
CA ASP A 186 -0.43 -21.81 -2.25
C ASP A 186 -1.57 -20.91 -1.73
N SER A 187 -1.39 -19.58 -1.78
CA SER A 187 -2.42 -18.60 -1.42
C SER A 187 -3.63 -18.65 -2.36
N GLN A 188 -3.39 -18.74 -3.65
CA GLN A 188 -4.46 -18.93 -4.65
C GLN A 188 -5.23 -20.23 -4.41
N SER A 189 -4.52 -21.30 -4.09
CA SER A 189 -5.12 -22.61 -3.78
C SER A 189 -6.00 -22.55 -2.53
N LEU A 190 -5.56 -21.85 -1.48
CA LEU A 190 -6.33 -21.62 -0.27
C LEU A 190 -7.63 -20.83 -0.54
N ILE A 191 -7.52 -19.76 -1.34
CA ILE A 191 -8.68 -18.94 -1.73
C ILE A 191 -9.66 -19.77 -2.56
N LYS A 192 -9.16 -20.53 -3.54
CA LYS A 192 -9.98 -21.40 -4.41
C LYS A 192 -10.73 -22.45 -3.59
N GLY A 193 -10.03 -23.10 -2.66
CA GLY A 193 -10.65 -24.08 -1.74
C GLY A 193 -11.82 -23.51 -0.95
N ARG A 194 -11.70 -22.27 -0.47
CA ARG A 194 -12.76 -21.58 0.26
C ARG A 194 -13.97 -21.19 -0.62
N LEU A 195 -13.73 -20.87 -1.89
CA LEU A 195 -14.80 -20.54 -2.83
C LEU A 195 -15.63 -21.77 -3.26
N VAL A 196 -15.01 -22.96 -3.29
CA VAL A 196 -15.67 -24.21 -3.71
C VAL A 196 -16.38 -24.88 -2.53
N GLY A 197 -15.91 -24.64 -1.28
CA GLY A 197 -16.46 -25.24 -0.07
C GLY A 197 -17.66 -24.49 0.54
N ASN A 198 -18.05 -23.36 -0.03
CA ASN A 198 -19.26 -22.59 0.28
C ASN A 198 -20.30 -22.76 -0.84
#